data_8d7ba3e084ae984272fbcb924a6b4550
#
_entry.id   8d7ba3e084ae984272fbcb924a6b4550
#
_cell.length_a   1.000
_cell.length_b   1.000
_cell.length_c   1.000
_cell.angle_alpha   90.00
_cell.angle_beta   90.00
_cell.angle_gamma   90.00
#
_symmetry.space_group_name_H-M   'P 1'
#
loop_
_entity.id
_entity.type
_entity.pdbx_description
1 polymer ?
#
loop_
_entity_poly.entity_id
_entity_poly.type
_entity_poly.pdbx_seq_one_letter_code
_entity_poly.pdbx_strand_id
1 'polypeptide(L)'
;MNEFKNTQNQNISEYDADLSKFLEAESVRQEEHIELIASENYASKRVLEAQGSVLTNKYAEGYPNKRYYGGCEHVDGAETLAIERAKTLFNAKFANVQPHSGASANAAVFLALLEPGDTFLGMALDQGGHLTHGAKVNFSGKNFNAIQYGLDSETGDIDYKEVKKLAHEHKPKMIVAGFSAFMGIVNWKLFREIADEVGAYLLVDMAHVSGLVAGGVYPNPVNFAHVVTSTTHKSLRGPRSGIILSNEDEEFQKKLNFAVFPGSQGGPLMHVIAAKAVCFKEAMTEDFKEYQKQIISNAKIMCEQFKSRGFSLVQKNTDNHLLLMDLRDKDCLLYTSPSPRD
;
A
#
# COMPACT_ATOMS: atom_id res chain seq x y z
N MET A 1 1.53 45.26 -2.67
CA MET A 1 2.75 44.49 -2.30
C MET A 1 2.94 44.33 -0.80
N ASN A 2 2.52 45.26 0.05
CA ASN A 2 2.66 45.16 1.51
C ASN A 2 1.67 44.16 2.19
N GLU A 3 0.44 44.05 1.69
CA GLU A 3 -0.57 43.12 2.22
C GLU A 3 -0.15 41.67 2.00
N PHE A 4 0.38 41.31 0.83
CA PHE A 4 0.85 39.95 0.55
C PHE A 4 1.98 39.52 1.51
N LYS A 5 2.89 40.41 1.87
CA LYS A 5 3.98 40.10 2.82
C LYS A 5 3.49 39.94 4.25
N ASN A 6 2.44 40.65 4.66
CA ASN A 6 1.89 40.56 6.00
C ASN A 6 1.07 39.27 6.22
N THR A 7 0.48 38.69 5.19
CA THR A 7 -0.36 37.49 5.31
C THR A 7 0.42 36.18 5.17
N GLN A 8 1.62 36.17 4.58
CA GLN A 8 2.42 34.95 4.38
C GLN A 8 2.86 34.23 5.68
N ASN A 9 2.89 34.94 6.81
CA ASN A 9 3.28 34.38 8.09
C ASN A 9 2.10 34.10 9.03
N GLN A 10 0.88 34.33 8.57
CA GLN A 10 -0.32 34.02 9.34
C GLN A 10 -0.55 32.50 9.39
N ASN A 11 -1.03 32.02 10.52
CA ASN A 11 -1.51 30.65 10.63
C ASN A 11 -2.79 30.45 9.80
N ILE A 12 -3.10 29.20 9.47
CA ILE A 12 -4.34 28.87 8.71
C ILE A 12 -5.57 29.44 9.43
N SER A 13 -5.64 29.32 10.76
CA SER A 13 -6.76 29.82 11.55
C SER A 13 -6.96 31.34 11.49
N GLU A 14 -5.88 32.09 11.26
CA GLU A 14 -5.93 33.55 11.12
C GLU A 14 -6.23 33.99 9.68
N TYR A 15 -5.78 33.20 8.70
CA TYR A 15 -5.90 33.51 7.29
C TYR A 15 -7.17 32.94 6.64
N ASP A 16 -7.53 31.71 6.99
CA ASP A 16 -8.68 30.97 6.45
C ASP A 16 -9.43 30.25 7.58
N ALA A 17 -10.26 31.01 8.26
CA ALA A 17 -11.05 30.52 9.39
C ALA A 17 -12.06 29.42 8.97
N ASP A 18 -12.51 29.42 7.72
CA ASP A 18 -13.46 28.41 7.24
C ASP A 18 -12.77 27.06 7.03
N LEU A 19 -11.57 27.04 6.44
CA LEU A 19 -10.76 25.83 6.33
C LEU A 19 -10.33 25.33 7.73
N SER A 20 -9.94 26.24 8.64
CA SER A 20 -9.53 25.88 9.99
C SER A 20 -10.59 25.11 10.76
N LYS A 21 -11.87 25.47 10.62
CA LYS A 21 -13.00 24.74 11.25
C LYS A 21 -13.04 23.25 10.83
N PHE A 22 -12.80 22.98 9.54
CA PHE A 22 -12.79 21.58 9.06
C PHE A 22 -11.57 20.81 9.57
N LEU A 23 -10.40 21.44 9.64
CA LEU A 23 -9.20 20.81 10.19
C LEU A 23 -9.34 20.48 11.67
N GLU A 24 -9.92 21.41 12.44
CA GLU A 24 -10.22 21.21 13.86
C GLU A 24 -11.27 20.13 14.08
N ALA A 25 -12.37 20.17 13.31
CA ALA A 25 -13.43 19.17 13.39
C ALA A 25 -12.91 17.76 13.05
N GLU A 26 -12.04 17.61 12.02
CA GLU A 26 -11.44 16.34 11.69
C GLU A 26 -10.45 15.87 12.77
N SER A 27 -9.70 16.78 13.39
CA SER A 27 -8.83 16.44 14.51
C SER A 27 -9.63 15.89 15.70
N VAL A 28 -10.75 16.55 16.05
CA VAL A 28 -11.66 16.09 17.11
C VAL A 28 -12.27 14.73 16.74
N ARG A 29 -12.71 14.55 15.50
CA ARG A 29 -13.25 13.25 15.03
C ARG A 29 -12.24 12.12 15.21
N GLN A 30 -10.98 12.36 14.85
CA GLN A 30 -9.92 11.35 14.99
C GLN A 30 -9.62 10.98 16.44
N GLU A 31 -9.75 11.94 17.39
CA GLU A 31 -9.55 11.69 18.81
C GLU A 31 -10.75 11.00 19.48
N GLU A 32 -11.97 11.32 19.06
CA GLU A 32 -13.20 10.86 19.72
C GLU A 32 -13.79 9.58 19.15
N HIS A 33 -13.36 9.14 17.94
CA HIS A 33 -13.92 7.98 17.25
C HIS A 33 -12.92 6.84 17.18
N ILE A 34 -13.42 5.62 17.31
CA ILE A 34 -12.64 4.40 17.06
C ILE A 34 -12.68 4.12 15.55
N GLU A 35 -11.54 4.22 14.89
CA GLU A 35 -11.41 3.93 13.47
C GLU A 35 -11.36 2.42 13.22
N LEU A 36 -12.34 1.92 12.47
CA LEU A 36 -12.44 0.50 12.08
C LEU A 36 -12.22 0.25 10.58
N ILE A 37 -11.92 1.29 9.81
CA ILE A 37 -11.54 1.13 8.40
C ILE A 37 -10.09 0.59 8.36
N ALA A 38 -9.95 -0.67 7.97
CA ALA A 38 -8.68 -1.39 8.06
C ALA A 38 -7.52 -0.79 7.23
N SER A 39 -7.82 0.10 6.29
CA SER A 39 -6.84 0.83 5.49
C SER A 39 -6.45 2.20 6.08
N GLU A 40 -7.05 2.62 7.19
CA GLU A 40 -6.73 3.89 7.85
C GLU A 40 -5.78 3.68 9.04
N ASN A 41 -4.99 4.71 9.34
CA ASN A 41 -4.08 4.77 10.48
C ASN A 41 -3.69 6.23 10.74
N TYR A 42 -3.11 6.48 11.90
CA TYR A 42 -2.71 7.82 12.33
C TYR A 42 -1.20 8.00 12.20
N ALA A 43 -0.78 8.90 11.31
CA ALA A 43 0.62 9.27 11.15
C ALA A 43 1.14 10.01 12.38
N SER A 44 2.41 9.80 12.74
CA SER A 44 3.04 10.53 13.83
C SER A 44 3.18 12.02 13.51
N LYS A 45 3.27 12.87 14.57
CA LYS A 45 3.53 14.31 14.40
C LYS A 45 4.78 14.57 13.56
N ARG A 46 5.83 13.75 13.69
CA ARG A 46 7.07 13.87 12.90
C ARG A 46 6.85 13.61 11.41
N VAL A 47 5.98 12.67 11.08
CA VAL A 47 5.59 12.38 9.67
C VAL A 47 4.83 13.59 9.11
N LEU A 48 3.88 14.15 9.87
CA LEU A 48 3.11 15.33 9.46
C LEU A 48 4.00 16.57 9.32
N GLU A 49 4.95 16.78 10.23
CA GLU A 49 5.93 17.86 10.17
C GLU A 49 6.82 17.78 8.94
N ALA A 50 7.35 16.59 8.60
CA ALA A 50 8.12 16.38 7.40
C ALA A 50 7.30 16.66 6.13
N GLN A 51 6.03 16.27 6.13
CA GLN A 51 5.10 16.47 5.01
C GLN A 51 4.74 17.94 4.81
N GLY A 52 4.66 18.73 5.89
CA GLY A 52 4.45 20.18 5.85
C GLY A 52 5.72 21.01 5.67
N SER A 53 6.86 20.39 5.33
CA SER A 53 8.16 21.07 5.23
C SER A 53 8.33 21.85 3.93
N VAL A 54 9.34 22.71 3.91
CA VAL A 54 9.74 23.52 2.72
C VAL A 54 10.17 22.69 1.52
N LEU A 55 10.36 21.37 1.68
CA LEU A 55 10.68 20.48 0.57
C LEU A 55 9.56 20.40 -0.48
N THR A 56 8.33 20.83 -0.14
CA THR A 56 7.22 20.97 -1.09
C THR A 56 7.54 21.95 -2.23
N ASN A 57 8.46 22.90 -2.01
CA ASN A 57 8.82 23.91 -2.98
C ASN A 57 9.81 23.42 -4.05
N LYS A 58 10.46 22.25 -3.82
CA LYS A 58 11.57 21.83 -4.69
C LYS A 58 11.13 20.90 -5.81
N TYR A 59 11.41 21.32 -7.04
CA TYR A 59 11.26 20.49 -8.24
C TYR A 59 12.51 19.62 -8.45
N ALA A 60 12.39 18.30 -8.45
CA ALA A 60 13.52 17.37 -8.43
C ALA A 60 13.35 16.17 -9.38
N GLU A 61 12.95 16.43 -10.65
CA GLU A 61 12.86 15.37 -11.66
C GLU A 61 14.18 14.62 -11.81
N GLY A 62 14.07 13.32 -12.02
CA GLY A 62 15.21 12.39 -12.02
C GLY A 62 15.36 11.66 -10.69
N TYR A 63 16.58 11.21 -10.41
CA TYR A 63 16.93 10.42 -9.21
C TYR A 63 18.12 11.05 -8.49
N PRO A 64 18.42 10.69 -7.24
CA PRO A 64 19.58 11.21 -6.53
C PRO A 64 20.86 11.15 -7.37
N ASN A 65 21.60 12.25 -7.42
CA ASN A 65 22.79 12.48 -8.24
C ASN A 65 22.58 12.45 -9.78
N LYS A 66 21.34 12.33 -10.25
CA LYS A 66 20.96 12.33 -11.67
C LYS A 66 19.68 13.15 -11.87
N ARG A 67 19.69 14.41 -11.43
CA ARG A 67 18.58 15.35 -11.54
C ARG A 67 18.66 16.17 -12.83
N TYR A 68 17.48 16.58 -13.29
CA TYR A 68 17.37 17.49 -14.44
C TYR A 68 17.50 18.97 -14.04
N TYR A 69 17.44 19.29 -12.73
CA TYR A 69 17.50 20.65 -12.19
C TYR A 69 18.60 20.79 -11.14
N GLY A 70 19.15 22.00 -11.00
CA GLY A 70 20.11 22.33 -9.95
C GLY A 70 19.48 22.49 -8.56
N GLY A 71 20.31 22.61 -7.53
CA GLY A 71 19.89 22.83 -6.12
C GLY A 71 19.21 21.63 -5.49
N CYS A 72 19.58 20.40 -5.89
CA CYS A 72 18.96 19.16 -5.42
C CYS A 72 19.79 18.44 -4.34
N GLU A 73 20.93 18.97 -3.93
CA GLU A 73 21.86 18.33 -2.97
C GLU A 73 21.20 17.93 -1.65
N HIS A 74 20.28 18.73 -1.13
CA HIS A 74 19.59 18.43 0.12
C HIS A 74 18.42 17.45 -0.06
N VAL A 75 17.67 17.57 -1.16
CA VAL A 75 16.58 16.61 -1.45
C VAL A 75 17.13 15.26 -1.88
N ASP A 76 18.31 15.20 -2.49
CA ASP A 76 19.03 13.96 -2.78
C ASP A 76 19.35 13.21 -1.49
N GLY A 77 19.81 13.93 -0.45
CA GLY A 77 20.03 13.36 0.87
C GLY A 77 18.76 12.79 1.48
N ALA A 78 17.63 13.51 1.39
CA ALA A 78 16.34 13.05 1.92
C ALA A 78 15.82 11.80 1.18
N GLU A 79 15.90 11.77 -0.15
CA GLU A 79 15.47 10.62 -0.94
C GLU A 79 16.38 9.40 -0.73
N THR A 80 17.71 9.62 -0.67
CA THR A 80 18.67 8.55 -0.38
C THR A 80 18.38 7.92 1.00
N LEU A 81 18.11 8.72 2.02
CA LEU A 81 17.71 8.20 3.33
C LEU A 81 16.43 7.37 3.26
N ALA A 82 15.43 7.80 2.50
CA ALA A 82 14.19 7.03 2.33
C ALA A 82 14.46 5.69 1.63
N ILE A 83 15.26 5.69 0.56
CA ILE A 83 15.64 4.49 -0.19
C ILE A 83 16.38 3.50 0.72
N GLU A 84 17.45 3.93 1.40
CA GLU A 84 18.26 3.04 2.23
C GLU A 84 17.47 2.49 3.43
N ARG A 85 16.60 3.30 4.04
CA ARG A 85 15.72 2.84 5.11
C ARG A 85 14.68 1.85 4.61
N ALA A 86 14.08 2.05 3.45
CA ALA A 86 13.14 1.09 2.84
C ALA A 86 13.84 -0.24 2.54
N LYS A 87 15.05 -0.20 1.95
CA LYS A 87 15.86 -1.40 1.70
C LYS A 87 16.17 -2.16 2.97
N THR A 88 16.60 -1.47 4.01
CA THR A 88 16.92 -2.09 5.32
C THR A 88 15.66 -2.68 5.96
N LEU A 89 14.57 -1.91 6.00
CA LEU A 89 13.32 -2.30 6.66
C LEU A 89 12.70 -3.58 6.08
N PHE A 90 12.74 -3.70 4.74
CA PHE A 90 12.12 -4.82 4.03
C PHE A 90 13.12 -5.86 3.52
N ASN A 91 14.42 -5.71 3.82
CA ASN A 91 15.49 -6.58 3.31
C ASN A 91 15.49 -6.65 1.77
N ALA A 92 15.39 -5.50 1.12
CA ALA A 92 15.38 -5.35 -0.33
C ALA A 92 16.72 -4.83 -0.85
N LYS A 93 17.14 -5.27 -2.05
CA LYS A 93 18.31 -4.72 -2.74
C LYS A 93 18.01 -3.38 -3.40
N PHE A 94 16.77 -3.19 -3.82
CA PHE A 94 16.29 -2.01 -4.54
C PHE A 94 15.02 -1.45 -3.91
N ALA A 95 14.92 -0.12 -3.87
CA ALA A 95 13.71 0.60 -3.52
C ALA A 95 13.55 1.84 -4.40
N ASN A 96 12.34 2.03 -4.94
CA ASN A 96 11.92 3.30 -5.52
C ASN A 96 10.86 3.92 -4.59
N VAL A 97 11.13 5.12 -4.10
CA VAL A 97 10.29 5.83 -3.13
C VAL A 97 9.51 6.99 -3.74
N GLN A 98 9.55 7.14 -5.07
CA GLN A 98 8.86 8.22 -5.78
C GLN A 98 7.38 7.98 -6.12
N PRO A 99 6.82 6.74 -6.17
CA PRO A 99 5.41 6.56 -6.47
C PRO A 99 4.51 7.40 -5.56
N HIS A 100 3.57 8.16 -6.16
CA HIS A 100 2.67 9.06 -5.44
C HIS A 100 1.62 8.31 -4.60
N SER A 101 1.31 7.08 -4.98
CA SER A 101 0.35 6.20 -4.29
C SER A 101 0.66 4.73 -4.55
N GLY A 102 -0.02 3.80 -3.86
CA GLY A 102 0.03 2.38 -4.21
C GLY A 102 -0.49 2.11 -5.62
N ALA A 103 -1.55 2.81 -6.04
CA ALA A 103 -2.08 2.67 -7.40
C ALA A 103 -1.08 3.11 -8.47
N SER A 104 -0.34 4.22 -8.27
CA SER A 104 0.71 4.65 -9.19
C SER A 104 1.94 3.72 -9.15
N ALA A 105 2.26 3.13 -8.01
CA ALA A 105 3.28 2.10 -7.91
C ALA A 105 2.92 0.87 -8.76
N ASN A 106 1.69 0.36 -8.61
CA ASN A 106 1.20 -0.75 -9.42
C ASN A 106 1.18 -0.39 -10.91
N ALA A 107 0.68 0.80 -11.27
CA ALA A 107 0.66 1.25 -12.67
C ALA A 107 2.06 1.33 -13.30
N ALA A 108 3.06 1.81 -12.55
CA ALA A 108 4.44 1.83 -13.00
C ALA A 108 5.00 0.41 -13.21
N VAL A 109 4.69 -0.55 -12.33
CA VAL A 109 5.09 -1.95 -12.52
C VAL A 109 4.42 -2.58 -13.75
N PHE A 110 3.13 -2.32 -13.96
CA PHE A 110 2.44 -2.77 -15.18
C PHE A 110 3.09 -2.17 -16.43
N LEU A 111 3.38 -0.88 -16.43
CA LEU A 111 4.07 -0.21 -17.55
C LEU A 111 5.49 -0.75 -17.79
N ALA A 112 6.19 -1.18 -16.73
CA ALA A 112 7.54 -1.73 -16.86
C ALA A 112 7.59 -3.14 -17.45
N LEU A 113 6.56 -3.95 -17.20
CA LEU A 113 6.61 -5.40 -17.39
C LEU A 113 5.59 -5.94 -18.40
N LEU A 114 4.57 -5.17 -18.76
CA LEU A 114 3.48 -5.59 -19.63
C LEU A 114 3.27 -4.60 -20.78
N GLU A 115 2.78 -5.13 -21.91
CA GLU A 115 2.24 -4.34 -23.01
C GLU A 115 0.71 -4.30 -22.93
N PRO A 116 0.06 -3.24 -23.45
CA PRO A 116 -1.40 -3.19 -23.51
C PRO A 116 -2.01 -4.44 -24.16
N GLY A 117 -3.01 -5.02 -23.50
CA GLY A 117 -3.65 -6.27 -23.94
C GLY A 117 -3.00 -7.55 -23.39
N ASP A 118 -1.84 -7.47 -22.77
CA ASP A 118 -1.23 -8.63 -22.12
C ASP A 118 -2.13 -9.22 -21.02
N THR A 119 -2.08 -10.54 -20.87
CA THR A 119 -2.83 -11.25 -19.84
C THR A 119 -2.09 -11.22 -18.51
N PHE A 120 -2.80 -10.92 -17.45
CA PHE A 120 -2.33 -11.08 -16.08
C PHE A 120 -3.40 -11.73 -15.19
N LEU A 121 -2.95 -12.33 -14.09
CA LEU A 121 -3.81 -12.95 -13.09
C LEU A 121 -3.84 -12.10 -11.83
N GLY A 122 -5.02 -11.83 -11.27
CA GLY A 122 -5.17 -11.03 -10.04
C GLY A 122 -6.37 -11.47 -9.22
N MET A 123 -6.37 -11.14 -7.92
CA MET A 123 -7.51 -11.44 -7.04
C MET A 123 -8.73 -10.60 -7.43
N ALA A 124 -9.89 -11.24 -7.52
CA ALA A 124 -11.16 -10.57 -7.83
C ALA A 124 -11.53 -9.54 -6.76
N LEU A 125 -12.10 -8.41 -7.18
CA LEU A 125 -12.44 -7.30 -6.29
C LEU A 125 -13.44 -7.72 -5.22
N ASP A 126 -14.46 -8.47 -5.60
CA ASP A 126 -15.51 -9.01 -4.70
C ASP A 126 -15.02 -10.17 -3.82
N GLN A 127 -13.82 -10.68 -4.07
CA GLN A 127 -13.13 -11.70 -3.29
C GLN A 127 -12.00 -11.13 -2.42
N GLY A 128 -11.90 -9.81 -2.33
CA GLY A 128 -10.91 -9.12 -1.50
C GLY A 128 -9.70 -8.54 -2.25
N GLY A 129 -9.69 -8.56 -3.58
CA GLY A 129 -8.66 -7.91 -4.39
C GLY A 129 -8.72 -6.38 -4.32
N HIS A 130 -7.69 -5.71 -4.81
CA HIS A 130 -7.69 -4.26 -4.98
C HIS A 130 -8.17 -3.86 -6.38
N LEU A 131 -8.64 -2.62 -6.55
CA LEU A 131 -9.06 -2.09 -7.87
C LEU A 131 -7.97 -2.29 -8.93
N THR A 132 -6.70 -2.09 -8.58
CA THR A 132 -5.56 -2.26 -9.51
C THR A 132 -5.18 -3.71 -9.79
N HIS A 133 -5.91 -4.69 -9.23
CA HIS A 133 -5.72 -6.12 -9.50
C HIS A 133 -6.64 -6.64 -10.62
N GLY A 134 -7.14 -5.77 -11.50
CA GLY A 134 -7.89 -6.15 -12.67
C GLY A 134 -9.37 -5.78 -12.65
N ALA A 135 -9.82 -4.92 -11.74
CA ALA A 135 -11.20 -4.45 -11.75
C ALA A 135 -11.51 -3.72 -13.07
N LYS A 136 -12.62 -4.07 -13.73
CA LYS A 136 -13.02 -3.58 -15.06
C LYS A 136 -13.07 -2.04 -15.18
N VAL A 137 -13.34 -1.35 -14.07
CA VAL A 137 -13.41 0.12 -14.03
C VAL A 137 -12.05 0.79 -13.88
N ASN A 138 -11.03 0.03 -13.49
CA ASN A 138 -9.67 0.51 -13.24
C ASN A 138 -8.79 0.42 -14.50
N PHE A 139 -7.66 1.17 -14.53
CA PHE A 139 -6.71 1.11 -15.63
C PHE A 139 -6.25 -0.32 -15.93
N SER A 140 -6.05 -1.14 -14.90
CA SER A 140 -5.58 -2.52 -15.03
C SER A 140 -6.57 -3.41 -15.77
N GLY A 141 -7.87 -3.28 -15.50
CA GLY A 141 -8.91 -4.02 -16.22
C GLY A 141 -9.32 -3.40 -17.55
N LYS A 142 -8.94 -2.13 -17.83
CA LYS A 142 -9.23 -1.46 -19.10
C LYS A 142 -8.16 -1.68 -20.16
N ASN A 143 -6.88 -1.72 -19.74
CA ASN A 143 -5.75 -1.78 -20.66
C ASN A 143 -5.17 -3.18 -20.83
N PHE A 144 -5.50 -4.11 -19.94
CA PHE A 144 -4.94 -5.45 -19.92
C PHE A 144 -6.04 -6.51 -19.84
N ASN A 145 -5.72 -7.74 -20.24
CA ASN A 145 -6.61 -8.88 -20.12
C ASN A 145 -6.50 -9.48 -18.70
N ALA A 146 -7.35 -9.02 -17.79
CA ALA A 146 -7.35 -9.44 -16.39
C ALA A 146 -8.14 -10.74 -16.21
N ILE A 147 -7.47 -11.83 -15.85
CA ILE A 147 -8.07 -13.07 -15.37
C ILE A 147 -8.08 -13.02 -13.84
N GLN A 148 -9.23 -13.34 -13.23
CA GLN A 148 -9.41 -13.19 -11.80
C GLN A 148 -9.49 -14.54 -11.09
N TYR A 149 -8.75 -14.69 -9.98
CA TYR A 149 -8.87 -15.79 -9.04
C TYR A 149 -9.60 -15.34 -7.78
N GLY A 150 -10.09 -16.31 -7.01
CA GLY A 150 -10.87 -16.04 -5.80
C GLY A 150 -10.42 -16.82 -4.59
N LEU A 151 -11.33 -16.89 -3.63
CA LEU A 151 -11.20 -17.65 -2.39
C LEU A 151 -11.96 -18.97 -2.53
N ASP A 152 -11.49 -19.99 -1.82
CA ASP A 152 -12.24 -21.22 -1.59
C ASP A 152 -13.48 -20.91 -0.76
N SER A 153 -14.64 -21.30 -1.26
CA SER A 153 -15.95 -20.95 -0.68
C SER A 153 -16.24 -21.60 0.69
N GLU A 154 -15.55 -22.68 1.04
CA GLU A 154 -15.73 -23.40 2.30
C GLU A 154 -14.79 -22.87 3.38
N THR A 155 -13.54 -22.54 3.02
CA THR A 155 -12.51 -22.14 3.98
C THR A 155 -12.34 -20.63 4.08
N GLY A 156 -12.66 -19.87 3.01
CA GLY A 156 -12.36 -18.46 2.87
C GLY A 156 -10.88 -18.17 2.59
N ASP A 157 -10.07 -19.22 2.36
CA ASP A 157 -8.66 -19.09 2.00
C ASP A 157 -8.48 -18.88 0.50
N ILE A 158 -7.31 -18.39 0.08
CA ILE A 158 -6.99 -18.29 -1.36
C ILE A 158 -7.02 -19.69 -1.98
N ASP A 159 -7.78 -19.86 -3.06
CA ASP A 159 -7.81 -21.12 -3.81
C ASP A 159 -6.58 -21.26 -4.72
N TYR A 160 -5.47 -21.72 -4.13
CA TYR A 160 -4.21 -21.92 -4.87
C TYR A 160 -4.32 -22.97 -5.98
N LYS A 161 -5.28 -23.90 -5.91
CA LYS A 161 -5.52 -24.88 -6.99
C LYS A 161 -6.12 -24.17 -8.19
N GLU A 162 -7.08 -23.29 -7.96
CA GLU A 162 -7.66 -22.47 -9.01
C GLU A 162 -6.63 -21.46 -9.56
N VAL A 163 -5.82 -20.80 -8.72
CA VAL A 163 -4.71 -19.94 -9.17
C VAL A 163 -3.79 -20.70 -10.12
N LYS A 164 -3.36 -21.91 -9.76
CA LYS A 164 -2.48 -22.76 -10.59
C LYS A 164 -3.15 -23.15 -11.90
N LYS A 165 -4.41 -23.59 -11.86
CA LYS A 165 -5.20 -23.95 -13.04
C LYS A 165 -5.32 -22.79 -14.01
N LEU A 166 -5.74 -21.61 -13.53
CA LEU A 166 -5.89 -20.40 -14.35
C LEU A 166 -4.54 -19.95 -14.94
N ALA A 167 -3.45 -20.04 -14.17
CA ALA A 167 -2.12 -19.72 -14.66
C ALA A 167 -1.70 -20.64 -15.83
N HIS A 168 -1.94 -21.94 -15.73
CA HIS A 168 -1.65 -22.89 -16.81
C HIS A 168 -2.55 -22.73 -18.03
N GLU A 169 -3.83 -22.42 -17.83
CA GLU A 169 -4.82 -22.22 -18.89
C GLU A 169 -4.55 -20.94 -19.68
N HIS A 170 -4.33 -19.82 -18.99
CA HIS A 170 -4.25 -18.49 -19.61
C HIS A 170 -2.83 -18.01 -19.88
N LYS A 171 -1.79 -18.66 -19.32
CA LYS A 171 -0.38 -18.30 -19.51
C LYS A 171 -0.13 -16.79 -19.31
N PRO A 172 -0.51 -16.22 -18.16
CA PRO A 172 -0.36 -14.79 -17.93
C PRO A 172 1.13 -14.39 -17.96
N LYS A 173 1.42 -13.16 -18.37
CA LYS A 173 2.77 -12.59 -18.25
C LYS A 173 3.09 -12.14 -16.82
N MET A 174 2.05 -11.87 -16.00
CA MET A 174 2.21 -11.48 -14.61
C MET A 174 1.11 -12.09 -13.75
N ILE A 175 1.47 -12.48 -12.53
CA ILE A 175 0.55 -12.82 -11.45
C ILE A 175 0.66 -11.74 -10.39
N VAL A 176 -0.47 -11.14 -10.02
CA VAL A 176 -0.58 -10.15 -8.95
C VAL A 176 -1.12 -10.85 -7.71
N ALA A 177 -0.28 -10.96 -6.69
CA ALA A 177 -0.67 -11.45 -5.36
C ALA A 177 -0.79 -10.30 -4.38
N GLY A 178 -1.72 -10.39 -3.43
CA GLY A 178 -2.01 -9.33 -2.47
C GLY A 178 -3.51 -9.06 -2.39
N PHE A 179 -3.91 -8.26 -1.42
CA PHE A 179 -5.33 -8.09 -1.10
C PHE A 179 -5.62 -6.73 -0.47
N SER A 180 -6.90 -6.37 -0.51
CA SER A 180 -7.50 -5.29 0.30
C SER A 180 -8.32 -5.85 1.47
N ALA A 181 -8.90 -7.04 1.32
CA ALA A 181 -9.79 -7.66 2.31
C ALA A 181 -9.57 -9.18 2.34
N PHE A 182 -8.62 -9.63 3.17
CA PHE A 182 -8.33 -11.05 3.41
C PHE A 182 -7.76 -11.21 4.83
N MET A 183 -8.23 -12.21 5.58
CA MET A 183 -7.90 -12.38 7.00
C MET A 183 -6.70 -13.28 7.26
N GLY A 184 -6.27 -14.07 6.28
CA GLY A 184 -5.24 -15.09 6.43
C GLY A 184 -3.83 -14.63 6.08
N ILE A 185 -2.91 -15.59 6.12
CA ILE A 185 -1.53 -15.44 5.66
C ILE A 185 -1.43 -15.90 4.19
N VAL A 186 -0.87 -15.05 3.33
CA VAL A 186 -0.61 -15.42 1.94
C VAL A 186 0.67 -16.25 1.83
N ASN A 187 0.61 -17.36 1.11
CA ASN A 187 1.77 -18.17 0.80
C ASN A 187 2.50 -17.62 -0.44
N TRP A 188 3.41 -16.65 -0.21
CA TRP A 188 4.19 -16.01 -1.27
C TRP A 188 5.05 -17.00 -2.06
N LYS A 189 5.58 -18.02 -1.39
CA LYS A 189 6.40 -19.05 -2.02
C LYS A 189 5.59 -19.85 -3.04
N LEU A 190 4.37 -20.23 -2.71
CA LEU A 190 3.51 -20.99 -3.63
C LEU A 190 3.09 -20.12 -4.84
N PHE A 191 2.82 -18.83 -4.64
CA PHE A 191 2.61 -17.92 -5.78
C PHE A 191 3.84 -17.84 -6.68
N ARG A 192 5.05 -17.79 -6.10
CA ARG A 192 6.29 -17.79 -6.89
C ARG A 192 6.45 -19.09 -7.67
N GLU A 193 6.24 -20.23 -7.06
CA GLU A 193 6.30 -21.53 -7.74
C GLU A 193 5.33 -21.59 -8.93
N ILE A 194 4.08 -21.15 -8.75
CA ILE A 194 3.09 -21.10 -9.83
C ILE A 194 3.53 -20.13 -10.93
N ALA A 195 4.07 -18.97 -10.59
CA ALA A 195 4.56 -18.00 -11.56
C ALA A 195 5.72 -18.56 -12.41
N ASP A 196 6.68 -19.22 -11.76
CA ASP A 196 7.84 -19.84 -12.42
C ASP A 196 7.41 -20.97 -13.35
N GLU A 197 6.40 -21.80 -12.99
CA GLU A 197 5.87 -22.88 -13.84
C GLU A 197 5.33 -22.36 -15.18
N VAL A 198 4.86 -21.13 -15.26
CA VAL A 198 4.27 -20.55 -16.48
C VAL A 198 5.12 -19.42 -17.09
N GLY A 199 6.26 -19.10 -16.49
CA GLY A 199 7.16 -18.04 -16.93
C GLY A 199 6.61 -16.62 -16.71
N ALA A 200 5.76 -16.44 -15.70
CA ALA A 200 5.15 -15.17 -15.36
C ALA A 200 5.98 -14.37 -14.33
N TYR A 201 5.92 -13.06 -14.40
CA TYR A 201 6.37 -12.23 -13.28
C TYR A 201 5.43 -12.36 -12.08
N LEU A 202 5.97 -12.35 -10.87
CA LEU A 202 5.19 -12.22 -9.63
C LEU A 202 5.31 -10.79 -9.10
N LEU A 203 4.21 -10.04 -9.16
CA LEU A 203 4.02 -8.79 -8.43
C LEU A 203 3.29 -9.09 -7.11
N VAL A 204 3.87 -8.67 -5.98
CA VAL A 204 3.16 -8.72 -4.70
C VAL A 204 2.82 -7.30 -4.25
N ASP A 205 1.53 -7.02 -4.10
CA ASP A 205 1.04 -5.81 -3.44
C ASP A 205 0.80 -6.10 -1.95
N MET A 206 1.77 -5.71 -1.12
CA MET A 206 1.70 -5.90 0.33
C MET A 206 1.11 -4.72 1.10
N ALA A 207 0.41 -3.81 0.41
CA ALA A 207 -0.03 -2.52 0.98
C ALA A 207 -0.73 -2.65 2.33
N HIS A 208 -1.64 -3.61 2.49
CA HIS A 208 -2.38 -3.80 3.75
C HIS A 208 -1.49 -4.31 4.89
N VAL A 209 -0.55 -5.17 4.59
CA VAL A 209 0.26 -5.86 5.60
C VAL A 209 1.69 -5.33 5.73
N SER A 210 2.05 -4.28 5.02
CA SER A 210 3.43 -3.75 5.01
C SER A 210 3.97 -3.38 6.41
N GLY A 211 3.12 -2.85 7.29
CA GLY A 211 3.49 -2.62 8.69
C GLY A 211 3.75 -3.90 9.46
N LEU A 212 2.91 -4.92 9.25
CA LEU A 212 3.06 -6.24 9.87
C LEU A 212 4.33 -6.95 9.37
N VAL A 213 4.65 -6.81 8.08
CA VAL A 213 5.91 -7.30 7.48
C VAL A 213 7.10 -6.57 8.11
N ALA A 214 7.06 -5.25 8.18
CA ALA A 214 8.10 -4.43 8.81
C ALA A 214 8.29 -4.78 10.31
N GLY A 215 7.21 -5.07 11.01
CA GLY A 215 7.22 -5.53 12.41
C GLY A 215 7.65 -6.99 12.61
N GLY A 216 7.87 -7.73 11.53
CA GLY A 216 8.30 -9.15 11.59
C GLY A 216 7.19 -10.12 12.02
N VAL A 217 5.92 -9.73 11.96
CA VAL A 217 4.76 -10.54 12.38
C VAL A 217 3.90 -11.03 11.21
N TYR A 218 4.32 -10.76 9.98
CA TYR A 218 3.74 -11.29 8.74
C TYR A 218 4.85 -11.66 7.76
N PRO A 219 4.70 -12.70 6.92
CA PRO A 219 5.76 -13.14 6.00
C PRO A 219 6.18 -12.03 5.01
N ASN A 220 7.49 -11.82 4.88
CA ASN A 220 8.03 -10.84 3.95
C ASN A 220 8.03 -11.41 2.51
N PRO A 221 7.36 -10.75 1.54
CA PRO A 221 7.29 -11.22 0.16
C PRO A 221 8.55 -10.96 -0.67
N VAL A 222 9.43 -10.04 -0.25
CA VAL A 222 10.54 -9.52 -1.06
C VAL A 222 11.49 -10.60 -1.55
N ASN A 223 11.65 -11.69 -0.80
CA ASN A 223 12.51 -12.81 -1.21
C ASN A 223 11.85 -13.79 -2.20
N PHE A 224 10.55 -13.64 -2.44
CA PHE A 224 9.79 -14.53 -3.33
C PHE A 224 9.33 -13.79 -4.60
N ALA A 225 8.93 -12.54 -4.49
CA ALA A 225 8.42 -11.76 -5.60
C ALA A 225 9.54 -11.22 -6.50
N HIS A 226 9.26 -11.06 -7.80
CA HIS A 226 10.13 -10.30 -8.69
C HIS A 226 10.05 -8.80 -8.33
N VAL A 227 8.85 -8.32 -8.00
CA VAL A 227 8.61 -6.94 -7.58
C VAL A 227 7.55 -6.90 -6.50
N VAL A 228 7.77 -6.03 -5.52
CA VAL A 228 6.82 -5.79 -4.42
C VAL A 228 6.41 -4.32 -4.46
N THR A 229 5.13 -4.06 -4.38
CA THR A 229 4.58 -2.71 -4.18
C THR A 229 3.93 -2.58 -2.81
N SER A 230 3.86 -1.37 -2.31
CA SER A 230 3.12 -1.06 -1.10
C SER A 230 2.65 0.39 -1.09
N THR A 231 1.64 0.65 -0.27
CA THR A 231 1.39 1.98 0.28
C THR A 231 2.21 2.21 1.54
N THR A 232 2.35 3.46 1.95
CA THR A 232 3.06 3.81 3.20
C THR A 232 2.13 4.23 4.34
N HIS A 233 0.81 4.39 4.08
CA HIS A 233 -0.14 5.03 5.00
C HIS A 233 -1.14 4.09 5.69
N LYS A 234 -1.05 2.76 5.48
CA LYS A 234 -1.94 1.78 6.12
C LYS A 234 -1.29 1.25 7.42
N SER A 235 -1.12 -0.05 7.57
CA SER A 235 -0.46 -0.63 8.75
C SER A 235 0.96 -0.08 9.01
N LEU A 236 1.63 0.45 8.00
CA LEU A 236 2.95 1.08 8.13
C LEU A 236 2.92 2.48 8.78
N ARG A 237 1.75 3.14 8.86
CA ARG A 237 1.51 4.40 9.59
C ARG A 237 2.33 5.60 9.09
N GLY A 238 2.65 5.64 7.80
CA GLY A 238 3.39 6.74 7.18
C GLY A 238 2.51 7.72 6.38
N PRO A 239 3.13 8.56 5.54
CA PRO A 239 2.40 9.47 4.67
C PRO A 239 1.62 8.71 3.59
N ARG A 240 0.55 9.31 3.06
CA ARG A 240 -0.19 8.74 1.92
C ARG A 240 0.68 8.78 0.68
N SER A 241 1.19 7.61 0.29
CA SER A 241 2.11 7.44 -0.84
C SER A 241 2.33 5.96 -1.17
N GLY A 242 3.25 5.65 -2.11
CA GLY A 242 3.61 4.30 -2.51
C GLY A 242 5.12 4.06 -2.55
N ILE A 243 5.51 2.79 -2.63
CA ILE A 243 6.89 2.33 -2.84
C ILE A 243 6.91 1.12 -3.76
N ILE A 244 8.06 0.90 -4.40
CA ILE A 244 8.38 -0.31 -5.17
C ILE A 244 9.69 -0.88 -4.65
N LEU A 245 9.73 -2.20 -4.42
CA LEU A 245 10.89 -2.93 -3.92
C LEU A 245 11.20 -4.10 -4.86
N SER A 246 12.48 -4.49 -4.96
CA SER A 246 12.88 -5.67 -5.73
C SER A 246 14.23 -6.22 -5.25
N ASN A 247 14.44 -7.51 -5.48
CA ASN A 247 15.74 -8.18 -5.31
C ASN A 247 16.36 -8.60 -6.65
N GLU A 248 15.69 -8.32 -7.78
CA GLU A 248 16.15 -8.64 -9.13
C GLU A 248 17.40 -7.81 -9.52
N ASP A 249 17.94 -8.08 -10.70
CA ASP A 249 19.16 -7.46 -11.21
C ASP A 249 18.98 -5.97 -11.56
N GLU A 250 20.10 -5.33 -11.88
CA GLU A 250 20.12 -3.89 -12.20
C GLU A 250 19.33 -3.52 -13.46
N GLU A 251 19.22 -4.42 -14.44
CA GLU A 251 18.44 -4.16 -15.66
C GLU A 251 16.95 -4.09 -15.34
N PHE A 252 16.46 -5.02 -14.52
CA PHE A 252 15.08 -5.02 -14.02
C PHE A 252 14.80 -3.76 -13.18
N GLN A 253 15.71 -3.39 -12.28
CA GLN A 253 15.59 -2.17 -11.47
C GLN A 253 15.54 -0.90 -12.32
N LYS A 254 16.32 -0.83 -13.40
CA LYS A 254 16.29 0.30 -14.35
C LYS A 254 14.95 0.41 -15.07
N LYS A 255 14.32 -0.72 -15.45
CA LYS A 255 12.97 -0.73 -16.05
C LYS A 255 11.94 -0.17 -15.07
N LEU A 256 11.99 -0.58 -13.79
CA LEU A 256 11.09 -0.05 -12.75
C LEU A 256 11.29 1.45 -12.54
N ASN A 257 12.54 1.92 -12.42
CA ASN A 257 12.83 3.34 -12.28
C ASN A 257 12.33 4.14 -13.49
N PHE A 258 12.59 3.66 -14.70
CA PHE A 258 12.16 4.33 -15.94
C PHE A 258 10.63 4.43 -16.02
N ALA A 259 9.92 3.39 -15.62
CA ALA A 259 8.47 3.37 -15.61
C ALA A 259 7.84 4.34 -14.59
N VAL A 260 8.53 4.59 -13.47
CA VAL A 260 8.12 5.64 -12.53
C VAL A 260 8.44 7.00 -13.13
N PHE A 261 9.70 7.29 -13.43
CA PHE A 261 10.13 8.52 -14.04
C PHE A 261 11.11 8.23 -15.19
N PRO A 262 10.85 8.70 -16.40
CA PRO A 262 9.78 9.61 -16.83
C PRO A 262 8.47 8.92 -17.28
N GLY A 263 8.33 7.61 -17.11
CA GLY A 263 7.27 6.81 -17.73
C GLY A 263 5.85 7.16 -17.30
N SER A 264 5.62 7.41 -16.00
CA SER A 264 4.27 7.65 -15.47
C SER A 264 4.16 8.87 -14.56
N GLN A 265 5.27 9.43 -14.10
CA GLN A 265 5.31 10.60 -13.23
C GLN A 265 6.33 11.62 -13.74
N GLY A 266 6.14 12.90 -13.32
CA GLY A 266 7.12 13.99 -13.45
C GLY A 266 7.83 14.23 -12.11
N GLY A 267 7.79 15.50 -11.62
CA GLY A 267 8.45 15.89 -10.37
C GLY A 267 8.00 15.08 -9.17
N PRO A 268 8.93 14.49 -8.41
CA PRO A 268 8.60 13.74 -7.20
C PRO A 268 8.16 14.66 -6.07
N LEU A 269 7.34 14.14 -5.15
CA LEU A 269 6.85 14.86 -3.98
C LEU A 269 7.90 14.79 -2.87
N MET A 270 8.88 15.70 -2.85
CA MET A 270 10.03 15.61 -1.96
C MET A 270 9.68 15.70 -0.48
N HIS A 271 8.65 16.48 -0.12
CA HIS A 271 8.11 16.55 1.24
C HIS A 271 7.50 15.20 1.69
N VAL A 272 6.82 14.49 0.79
CA VAL A 272 6.27 13.15 1.07
C VAL A 272 7.38 12.11 1.17
N ILE A 273 8.43 12.21 0.34
CA ILE A 273 9.60 11.33 0.41
C ILE A 273 10.34 11.51 1.74
N ALA A 274 10.50 12.75 2.21
CA ALA A 274 11.04 13.02 3.53
C ALA A 274 10.19 12.41 4.65
N ALA A 275 8.86 12.51 4.54
CA ALA A 275 7.93 11.88 5.48
C ALA A 275 8.03 10.34 5.45
N LYS A 276 8.27 9.71 4.28
CA LYS A 276 8.59 8.28 4.18
C LYS A 276 9.89 7.93 4.93
N ALA A 277 10.92 8.76 4.79
CA ALA A 277 12.18 8.54 5.51
C ALA A 277 11.98 8.54 7.03
N VAL A 278 11.09 9.40 7.55
CA VAL A 278 10.70 9.41 8.97
C VAL A 278 9.94 8.13 9.33
N CYS A 279 8.90 7.80 8.56
CA CYS A 279 8.08 6.61 8.75
C CYS A 279 8.93 5.33 8.81
N PHE A 280 9.84 5.13 7.88
CA PHE A 280 10.70 3.94 7.86
C PHE A 280 11.63 3.89 9.07
N LYS A 281 12.14 5.05 9.53
CA LYS A 281 12.94 5.10 10.77
C LYS A 281 12.12 4.70 11.99
N GLU A 282 10.87 5.14 12.10
CA GLU A 282 9.96 4.73 13.16
C GLU A 282 9.66 3.22 13.09
N ALA A 283 9.44 2.69 11.88
CA ALA A 283 9.13 1.28 11.69
C ALA A 283 10.30 0.33 12.01
N MET A 284 11.54 0.82 12.12
CA MET A 284 12.70 0.05 12.53
C MET A 284 12.84 -0.10 14.05
N THR A 285 12.01 0.57 14.85
CA THR A 285 12.11 0.54 16.32
C THR A 285 11.46 -0.70 16.92
N GLU A 286 11.91 -1.10 18.11
CA GLU A 286 11.26 -2.18 18.87
C GLU A 286 9.83 -1.80 19.25
N ASP A 287 9.56 -0.54 19.60
CA ASP A 287 8.21 -0.06 19.90
C ASP A 287 7.24 -0.28 18.75
N PHE A 288 7.70 -0.11 17.52
CA PHE A 288 6.89 -0.40 16.34
C PHE A 288 6.60 -1.90 16.17
N LYS A 289 7.56 -2.77 16.48
CA LYS A 289 7.34 -4.22 16.44
C LYS A 289 6.31 -4.65 17.49
N GLU A 290 6.41 -4.13 18.70
CA GLU A 290 5.42 -4.41 19.75
C GLU A 290 4.04 -3.87 19.37
N TYR A 291 3.97 -2.68 18.77
CA TYR A 291 2.73 -2.14 18.22
C TYR A 291 2.10 -3.08 17.18
N GLN A 292 2.87 -3.65 16.27
CA GLN A 292 2.34 -4.59 15.27
C GLN A 292 1.86 -5.92 15.89
N LYS A 293 2.54 -6.41 16.91
CA LYS A 293 2.08 -7.59 17.69
C LYS A 293 0.74 -7.29 18.39
N GLN A 294 0.61 -6.11 18.97
CA GLN A 294 -0.63 -5.69 19.65
C GLN A 294 -1.79 -5.58 18.66
N ILE A 295 -1.57 -5.08 17.44
CA ILE A 295 -2.59 -5.04 16.38
C ILE A 295 -3.17 -6.42 16.12
N ILE A 296 -2.32 -7.44 15.90
CA ILE A 296 -2.78 -8.82 15.64
C ILE A 296 -3.53 -9.37 16.86
N SER A 297 -3.03 -9.13 18.06
CA SER A 297 -3.69 -9.56 19.29
C SER A 297 -5.08 -8.96 19.42
N ASN A 298 -5.22 -7.66 19.18
CA ASN A 298 -6.50 -6.97 19.21
C ASN A 298 -7.48 -7.52 18.17
N ALA A 299 -7.02 -7.74 16.93
CA ALA A 299 -7.84 -8.28 15.86
C ALA A 299 -8.37 -9.69 16.21
N LYS A 300 -7.53 -10.55 16.79
CA LYS A 300 -7.94 -11.89 17.26
C LYS A 300 -9.00 -11.83 18.36
N ILE A 301 -8.81 -10.96 19.35
CA ILE A 301 -9.80 -10.75 20.42
C ILE A 301 -11.12 -10.24 19.83
N MET A 302 -11.08 -9.32 18.87
CA MET A 302 -12.29 -8.85 18.19
C MET A 302 -13.03 -9.99 17.47
N CYS A 303 -12.30 -10.87 16.75
CA CYS A 303 -12.88 -12.04 16.12
C CYS A 303 -13.60 -12.96 17.13
N GLU A 304 -12.96 -13.23 18.27
CA GLU A 304 -13.55 -14.05 19.35
C GLU A 304 -14.81 -13.38 19.92
N GLN A 305 -14.76 -12.08 20.16
CA GLN A 305 -15.90 -11.33 20.68
C GLN A 305 -17.08 -11.29 19.71
N PHE A 306 -16.84 -11.14 18.41
CA PHE A 306 -17.93 -11.19 17.42
C PHE A 306 -18.54 -12.58 17.34
N LYS A 307 -17.73 -13.64 17.31
CA LYS A 307 -18.23 -15.03 17.34
C LYS A 307 -19.06 -15.34 18.60
N SER A 308 -18.59 -14.90 19.77
CA SER A 308 -19.33 -15.11 21.04
C SER A 308 -20.70 -14.40 21.06
N ARG A 309 -20.88 -13.38 20.22
CA ARG A 309 -22.14 -12.65 20.03
C ARG A 309 -22.97 -13.17 18.85
N GLY A 310 -22.60 -14.31 18.27
CA GLY A 310 -23.37 -14.98 17.20
C GLY A 310 -23.16 -14.37 15.80
N PHE A 311 -22.01 -13.69 15.57
CA PHE A 311 -21.63 -13.27 14.22
C PHE A 311 -20.72 -14.32 13.58
N SER A 312 -20.95 -14.56 12.30
CA SER A 312 -20.09 -15.40 11.46
C SER A 312 -18.94 -14.58 10.88
N LEU A 313 -17.79 -15.21 10.69
CA LEU A 313 -16.64 -14.61 10.00
C LEU A 313 -16.36 -15.39 8.72
N VAL A 314 -15.83 -14.72 7.69
CA VAL A 314 -15.47 -15.35 6.41
C VAL A 314 -14.41 -16.45 6.61
N GLN A 315 -13.43 -16.24 7.49
CA GLN A 315 -12.50 -17.26 7.94
C GLN A 315 -12.70 -17.52 9.45
N LYS A 316 -12.21 -18.66 9.94
CA LYS A 316 -12.37 -19.02 11.36
C LYS A 316 -11.71 -18.03 12.33
N ASN A 317 -10.62 -17.40 11.92
CA ASN A 317 -9.89 -16.39 12.71
C ASN A 317 -9.09 -15.49 11.77
N THR A 318 -8.42 -14.47 12.31
CA THR A 318 -7.52 -13.62 11.55
C THR A 318 -6.06 -13.84 11.95
N ASP A 319 -5.17 -13.72 10.96
CA ASP A 319 -3.72 -13.74 11.13
C ASP A 319 -3.07 -12.37 10.82
N ASN A 320 -3.90 -11.34 10.64
CA ASN A 320 -3.44 -9.99 10.38
C ASN A 320 -4.32 -8.95 11.12
N HIS A 321 -4.39 -7.71 10.64
CA HIS A 321 -5.17 -6.64 11.25
C HIS A 321 -6.63 -6.58 10.77
N LEU A 322 -6.99 -7.36 9.75
CA LEU A 322 -8.31 -7.37 9.14
C LEU A 322 -9.21 -8.41 9.80
N LEU A 323 -10.49 -8.11 9.86
CA LEU A 323 -11.55 -9.10 10.08
C LEU A 323 -12.69 -8.85 9.09
N LEU A 324 -13.32 -9.92 8.62
CA LEU A 324 -14.43 -9.89 7.69
C LEU A 324 -15.63 -10.62 8.31
N MET A 325 -16.68 -9.89 8.61
CA MET A 325 -17.95 -10.50 9.08
C MET A 325 -18.74 -11.00 7.88
N ASP A 326 -19.24 -12.22 8.01
CA ASP A 326 -20.21 -12.78 7.08
C ASP A 326 -21.62 -12.44 7.58
N LEU A 327 -22.30 -11.56 6.85
CA LEU A 327 -23.64 -11.09 7.20
C LEU A 327 -24.75 -11.77 6.40
N ARG A 328 -24.45 -12.81 5.59
CA ARG A 328 -25.44 -13.50 4.76
C ARG A 328 -26.54 -14.17 5.58
N ASP A 329 -26.24 -14.57 6.82
CA ASP A 329 -27.19 -15.16 7.78
C ASP A 329 -27.98 -14.12 8.61
N LYS A 330 -27.75 -12.82 8.40
CA LYS A 330 -28.36 -11.72 9.16
C LYS A 330 -29.37 -10.90 8.38
N ASP A 331 -29.74 -11.30 7.16
CA ASP A 331 -30.55 -10.50 6.23
C ASP A 331 -30.08 -9.03 6.11
N CYS A 332 -28.78 -8.81 6.24
CA CYS A 332 -28.15 -7.51 6.29
C CYS A 332 -27.29 -7.29 5.04
N LEU A 333 -27.59 -6.23 4.31
CA LEU A 333 -26.77 -5.74 3.21
C LEU A 333 -25.96 -4.51 3.67
N LEU A 334 -24.83 -4.24 3.05
CA LEU A 334 -23.96 -3.12 3.43
C LEU A 334 -24.70 -1.78 3.47
N TYR A 335 -25.63 -1.54 2.53
CA TYR A 335 -26.43 -0.30 2.48
C TYR A 335 -27.61 -0.28 3.45
N THR A 336 -27.95 -1.41 4.09
CA THR A 336 -28.97 -1.48 5.15
C THR A 336 -28.36 -1.53 6.54
N SER A 337 -27.03 -1.65 6.64
CA SER A 337 -26.31 -1.59 7.90
C SER A 337 -26.16 -0.13 8.33
N PRO A 338 -26.55 0.26 9.57
CA PRO A 338 -26.25 1.59 10.08
C PRO A 338 -24.74 1.84 9.99
N SER A 339 -24.36 2.82 9.21
CA SER A 339 -22.96 3.21 9.02
C SER A 339 -22.76 4.62 9.53
N PRO A 340 -21.63 4.97 10.13
CA PRO A 340 -21.30 6.37 10.44
C PRO A 340 -21.27 7.30 9.22
N ARG A 341 -21.43 6.74 8.03
CA ARG A 341 -21.53 7.52 6.76
C ARG A 341 -22.97 7.93 6.42
N ASP A 342 -23.96 7.34 7.06
CA ASP A 342 -25.37 7.64 6.92
C ASP A 342 -25.82 8.57 8.05
#